data_c5799b360f14859c6cfdb7f6d0a7fcd5
#
_entry.id   c5799b360f14859c6cfdb7f6d0a7fcd5
#
_cell.length_a   1.000
_cell.length_b   1.000
_cell.length_c   1.000
_cell.angle_alpha   90.00
_cell.angle_beta   90.00
_cell.angle_gamma   90.00
#
_symmetry.space_group_name_H-M   'P 1'
#
loop_
_entity.id
_entity.type
_entity.pdbx_description
1 polymer ?
#
loop_
_entity_poly.entity_id
_entity_poly.type
_entity_poly.pdbx_seq_one_letter_code
_entity_poly.pdbx_strand_id
1 'polypeptide(L)' 'MSTEEEAVAAPPARRMRADAVRTRKALLKAAAEVFAEHGAEASTAQIAARAGIGKGTVFRHFPTKEDLFAAII' A
#
# COMPACT_ATOMS: atom_id res chain seq x y z
N MET A 1 -10.93 25.15 19.51
CA MET A 1 -10.90 24.96 19.26
C MET A 1 -10.81 24.33 18.50
N SER A 2 -10.19 23.95 18.38
CA SER A 2 -10.45 23.46 17.39
C SER A 2 -9.93 22.17 17.02
N THR A 3 -10.67 21.36 16.32
CA THR A 3 -10.23 20.08 15.81
C THR A 3 -8.95 20.20 15.01
N GLU A 4 -8.79 21.33 14.37
CA GLU A 4 -7.61 21.56 13.58
C GLU A 4 -6.35 21.59 14.43
N GLU A 5 -6.46 22.20 15.58
CA GLU A 5 -5.32 22.23 16.47
C GLU A 5 -4.97 20.85 16.96
N GLU A 6 -5.99 20.05 17.22
CA GLU A 6 -5.75 18.70 17.65
C GLU A 6 -5.08 17.88 16.55
N ALA A 7 -5.51 18.09 15.32
CA ALA A 7 -4.92 17.39 14.19
C ALA A 7 -3.46 17.78 14.01
N VAL A 8 -3.17 19.07 14.18
CA VAL A 8 -1.81 19.54 14.06
C VAL A 8 -0.94 18.98 15.17
N ALA A 9 -1.53 18.79 16.33
CA ALA A 9 -0.80 18.26 17.47
C ALA A 9 -0.55 16.77 17.39
N ALA A 10 -1.18 16.08 16.44
CA ALA A 10 -1.00 14.65 16.32
C ALA A 10 0.46 14.29 16.08
N PRO A 11 0.97 13.26 16.76
CA PRO A 11 2.37 12.87 16.60
C PRO A 11 2.65 12.41 15.18
N PRO A 12 3.81 12.79 14.61
CA PRO A 12 4.17 12.31 13.28
C PRO A 12 4.19 10.80 13.14
N ALA A 13 4.61 10.11 14.20
CA ALA A 13 4.65 8.64 14.15
C ALA A 13 3.27 8.04 13.96
N ARG A 14 2.26 8.62 14.61
CA ARG A 14 0.90 8.14 14.44
C ARG A 14 0.41 8.37 13.01
N ARG A 15 0.74 9.55 12.46
CA ARG A 15 0.36 9.85 11.09
C ARG A 15 1.00 8.88 10.11
N MET A 16 2.27 8.57 10.32
CA MET A 16 2.97 7.66 9.44
C MET A 16 2.38 6.25 9.50
N ARG A 17 1.96 5.82 10.68
CA ARG A 17 1.32 4.51 10.80
C ARG A 17 0.00 4.48 10.05
N ALA A 18 -0.79 5.53 10.17
CA ALA A 18 -2.07 5.59 9.47
C ALA A 18 -1.86 5.58 7.97
N ASP A 19 -0.86 6.31 7.49
CA ASP A 19 -0.54 6.33 6.07
C ASP A 19 -0.05 4.97 5.61
N ALA A 20 0.76 4.28 6.41
CA ALA A 20 1.27 2.97 6.06
C ALA A 20 0.13 1.94 5.97
N VAL A 21 -0.81 2.00 6.89
CA VAL A 21 -1.96 1.09 6.85
C VAL A 21 -2.79 1.34 5.61
N ARG A 22 -3.02 2.59 5.29
CA ARG A 22 -3.80 2.96 4.11
C ARG A 22 -3.10 2.51 2.84
N THR A 23 -1.79 2.73 2.76
CA THR A 23 -0.99 2.32 1.62
C THR A 23 -1.03 0.81 1.46
N ARG A 24 -0.86 0.08 2.55
CA ARG A 24 -0.88 -1.37 2.51
C ARG A 24 -2.21 -1.89 1.98
N LYS A 25 -3.32 -1.33 2.46
CA LYS A 25 -4.63 -1.74 1.98
C LYS A 25 -4.81 -1.47 0.50
N ALA A 26 -4.36 -0.31 0.04
CA ALA A 26 -4.45 0.03 -1.38
C ALA A 26 -3.62 -0.93 -2.21
N LEU A 27 -2.43 -1.29 -1.72
CA LEU A 27 -1.58 -2.23 -2.43
C LEU A 27 -2.21 -3.61 -2.50
N LEU A 28 -2.79 -4.08 -1.42
CA LEU A 28 -3.42 -5.40 -1.40
C LEU A 28 -4.62 -5.45 -2.35
N LYS A 29 -5.42 -4.39 -2.37
CA LYS A 29 -6.54 -4.33 -3.29
C LYS A 29 -6.07 -4.34 -4.73
N ALA A 30 -5.08 -3.51 -5.05
CA ALA A 30 -4.55 -3.44 -6.40
C ALA A 30 -3.92 -4.76 -6.80
N ALA A 31 -3.20 -5.39 -5.87
CA ALA A 31 -2.56 -6.68 -6.14
C ALA A 31 -3.59 -7.75 -6.45
N ALA A 32 -4.66 -7.80 -5.68
CA ALA A 32 -5.71 -8.79 -5.93
C ALA A 32 -6.31 -8.61 -7.32
N GLU A 33 -6.52 -7.36 -7.73
CA GLU A 33 -7.06 -7.07 -9.05
C GLU A 33 -6.10 -7.47 -10.16
N VAL A 34 -4.82 -7.12 -10.00
CA VAL A 34 -3.83 -7.44 -11.01
C VAL A 34 -3.62 -8.96 -11.11
N PHE A 35 -3.58 -9.64 -9.98
CA PHE A 35 -3.46 -11.10 -10.01
C PHE A 35 -4.67 -11.75 -10.66
N ALA A 36 -5.86 -11.21 -10.43
CA ALA A 36 -7.05 -11.75 -11.06
C ALA A 36 -7.02 -11.59 -12.58
N GLU A 37 -6.42 -10.50 -13.05
CA GLU A 37 -6.36 -10.22 -14.48
C GLU A 37 -5.23 -10.95 -15.17
N HIS A 38 -4.07 -11.02 -14.52
CA HIS A 38 -2.85 -11.50 -15.16
C HIS A 38 -2.30 -12.80 -14.58
N GLY A 39 -2.82 -13.23 -13.46
CA GLY A 39 -2.35 -14.46 -12.84
C GLY A 39 -0.88 -14.39 -12.47
N ALA A 40 -0.16 -15.43 -12.83
CA ALA A 40 1.27 -15.52 -12.48
C ALA A 40 2.11 -14.45 -13.18
N GLU A 41 1.58 -13.83 -14.21
CA GLU A 41 2.31 -12.81 -14.94
C GLU A 41 2.18 -11.42 -14.31
N ALA A 42 1.41 -11.29 -13.26
CA ALA A 42 1.30 -10.02 -12.55
C ALA A 42 2.67 -9.59 -12.06
N SER A 43 2.93 -8.28 -12.15
CA SER A 43 4.21 -7.74 -11.72
C SER A 43 4.00 -6.66 -10.67
N THR A 44 5.05 -6.45 -9.88
CA THR A 44 5.02 -5.38 -8.88
C THR A 44 4.80 -4.03 -9.53
N ALA A 45 5.39 -3.82 -10.72
CA ALA A 45 5.21 -2.56 -11.44
C ALA A 45 3.75 -2.34 -11.81
N GLN A 46 3.06 -3.38 -12.26
CA GLN A 46 1.66 -3.27 -12.59
C GLN A 46 0.82 -2.94 -11.36
N ILE A 47 1.15 -3.56 -10.25
CA ILE A 47 0.44 -3.33 -9.00
C ILE A 47 0.66 -1.90 -8.53
N ALA A 48 1.89 -1.42 -8.60
CA ALA A 48 2.21 -0.05 -8.21
C ALA A 48 1.44 0.95 -9.07
N ALA A 49 1.40 0.70 -10.37
CA ALA A 49 0.70 1.59 -11.28
C ALA A 49 -0.80 1.60 -10.99
N ARG A 50 -1.38 0.44 -10.75
CA ARG A 50 -2.80 0.34 -10.46
C ARG A 50 -3.15 1.05 -9.17
N ALA A 51 -2.30 0.90 -8.16
CA ALA A 51 -2.53 1.53 -6.86
C ALA A 51 -2.21 3.02 -6.86
N GLY A 52 -1.50 3.50 -7.87
CA GLY A 52 -1.06 4.89 -7.89
C GLY A 52 0.04 5.17 -6.89
N ILE A 53 0.87 4.17 -6.61
CA ILE A 53 1.91 4.24 -5.58
C ILE A 53 3.25 3.98 -6.24
N GLY A 54 4.30 4.68 -5.78
CA GLY A 54 5.62 4.50 -6.32
C GLY A 54 6.21 3.14 -6.03
N LYS A 55 7.03 2.63 -6.95
CA LYS A 55 7.64 1.32 -6.79
C LYS A 55 8.43 1.19 -5.51
N GLY A 56 9.15 2.26 -5.15
CA GLY A 56 9.95 2.23 -3.92
C GLY A 56 9.10 1.99 -2.68
N THR A 57 7.92 2.61 -2.65
CA THR A 57 7.00 2.41 -1.53
C THR A 57 6.46 1.00 -1.51
N VAL A 58 6.14 0.45 -2.69
CA VAL A 58 5.68 -0.93 -2.78
C VAL A 58 6.72 -1.88 -2.22
N PHE A 59 7.98 -1.70 -2.61
CA PHE A 59 9.05 -2.58 -2.14
C PHE A 59 9.29 -2.46 -0.65
N ARG A 60 8.98 -1.31 -0.06
CA ARG A 60 9.09 -1.18 1.40
C ARG A 60 8.09 -2.05 2.12
N HIS A 61 6.88 -2.15 1.58
CA HIS A 61 5.83 -2.96 2.20
C HIS A 61 5.96 -4.42 1.82
N PHE A 62 6.29 -4.68 0.57
CA PHE A 62 6.33 -6.04 0.03
C PHE A 62 7.56 -6.15 -0.85
N PRO A 63 8.69 -6.61 -0.30
CA PRO A 63 9.94 -6.68 -1.05
C PRO A 63 9.90 -7.56 -2.28
N THR A 64 9.05 -8.58 -2.27
CA THR A 64 8.93 -9.48 -3.41
C THR A 64 7.47 -9.66 -3.81
N LYS A 65 7.27 -10.16 -5.04
CA LYS A 65 5.94 -10.47 -5.52
C LYS A 65 5.31 -11.57 -4.66
N GLU A 66 6.12 -12.50 -4.22
CA GLU A 66 5.64 -13.57 -3.35
C GLU A 66 5.10 -13.04 -2.04
N ASP A 67 5.70 -11.99 -1.50
CA ASP A 67 5.18 -11.37 -0.29
C ASP A 67 3.79 -10.81 -0.51
N LEU A 68 3.57 -10.17 -1.65
CA LEU A 68 2.25 -9.66 -2.00
C LEU A 68 1.25 -10.80 -2.13
N PHE A 69 1.65 -11.84 -2.82
CA PHE A 69 0.79 -12.99 -3.06
C PHE A 69 0.38 -13.63 -1.73
N ALA A 70 1.34 -13.82 -0.86
CA ALA A 70 1.07 -14.43 0.45
C ALA A 70 0.12 -13.57 1.28
N ALA A 71 0.23 -12.25 1.17
CA ALA A 71 -0.63 -11.35 1.94
C ALA A 71 -2.09 -11.37 1.45
N ILE A 72 -2.31 -11.73 0.19
CA ILE A 72 -3.65 -11.79 -0.38
C ILE A 72 -4.34 -13.11 -0.03
N ILE A 73 -3.59 -14.19 -0.01
CA ILE A 73 -4.11 -15.51 0.31
C ILE A 73 -4.43 -15.59 1.79
#